data_2002d23617010e2d9aea5966f98607b0
#
_entry.id   2002d23617010e2d9aea5966f98607b0
#
_cell.length_a   1.000
_cell.length_b   1.000
_cell.length_c   1.000
_cell.angle_alpha   90.00
_cell.angle_beta   90.00
_cell.angle_gamma   90.00
#
_symmetry.space_group_name_H-M   'P 1'
#
loop_
_entity.id
_entity.type
_entity.pdbx_description
1 polymer ?
#
loop_
_entity_poly.entity_id
_entity_poly.type
_entity_poly.pdbx_seq_one_letter_code
_entity_poly.pdbx_strand_id
1 'polypeptide(L)'
;MPVQWTVSHPTRLVIAVARGNLRLLDIEHYLDGVVTANALAYRKIFDMTQATPSLSDDDLMALGARIRAYIVLGRIGPLAIVATAGKSHEQARMFAALAEADRPIKIFRELHLARQWLDSQPDVTG
;
A
#
# COMPACT_ATOMS: atom_id res chain seq x y z
N MET A 1 -15.23 8.61 -0.05
CA MET A 1 -13.76 8.55 -0.10
C MET A 1 -13.33 7.38 -0.97
N PRO A 2 -12.49 7.57 -2.00
CA PRO A 2 -12.02 6.48 -2.85
C PRO A 2 -11.21 5.42 -2.10
N VAL A 3 -10.51 5.81 -1.02
CA VAL A 3 -9.79 4.85 -0.19
C VAL A 3 -10.37 4.85 1.21
N GLN A 4 -10.79 3.66 1.65
CA GLN A 4 -11.21 3.43 3.02
C GLN A 4 -10.25 2.44 3.65
N TRP A 5 -9.86 2.68 4.90
CA TRP A 5 -8.90 1.81 5.57
C TRP A 5 -9.27 1.59 7.02
N THR A 6 -8.79 0.46 7.53
CA THR A 6 -8.94 0.08 8.93
C THR A 6 -7.58 -0.25 9.50
N VAL A 7 -7.30 0.24 10.70
CA VAL A 7 -6.06 -0.06 11.41
C VAL A 7 -6.38 -0.95 12.60
N SER A 8 -5.79 -2.14 12.61
CA SER A 8 -5.89 -3.06 13.76
C SER A 8 -4.58 -3.03 14.52
N HIS A 9 -4.57 -2.38 15.67
CA HIS A 9 -3.37 -2.32 16.53
C HIS A 9 -3.04 -3.67 17.15
N PRO A 10 -4.03 -4.46 17.63
CA PRO A 10 -3.72 -5.78 18.20
C PRO A 10 -3.03 -6.73 17.23
N THR A 11 -3.42 -6.71 15.95
CA THR A 11 -2.84 -7.60 14.94
C THR A 11 -1.74 -6.92 14.11
N ARG A 12 -1.52 -5.62 14.32
CA ARG A 12 -0.55 -4.81 13.59
C ARG A 12 -0.75 -4.93 12.08
N LEU A 13 -1.98 -4.68 11.65
CA LEU A 13 -2.41 -4.84 10.27
C LEU A 13 -3.23 -3.64 9.82
N VAL A 14 -2.96 -3.13 8.62
CA VAL A 14 -3.76 -2.11 7.96
C VAL A 14 -4.38 -2.74 6.72
N ILE A 15 -5.68 -2.60 6.58
CA ILE A 15 -6.39 -3.04 5.37
C ILE A 15 -7.03 -1.82 4.73
N ALA A 16 -6.65 -1.54 3.48
CA ALA A 16 -7.19 -0.45 2.70
C ALA A 16 -7.88 -0.99 1.45
N VAL A 17 -9.01 -0.41 1.12
CA VAL A 17 -9.77 -0.76 -0.10
C VAL A 17 -9.99 0.52 -0.89
N ALA A 18 -9.53 0.52 -2.14
CA ALA A 18 -9.73 1.62 -3.06
C ALA A 18 -10.90 1.30 -4.00
N ARG A 19 -11.77 2.27 -4.23
CA ARG A 19 -12.93 2.14 -5.12
C ARG A 19 -13.04 3.34 -6.03
N GLY A 20 -13.48 3.09 -7.26
CA GLY A 20 -13.70 4.15 -8.22
C GLY A 20 -12.41 4.78 -8.72
N ASN A 21 -12.46 6.05 -9.09
CA ASN A 21 -11.30 6.76 -9.62
C ASN A 21 -10.29 7.05 -8.51
N LEU A 22 -9.12 6.43 -8.61
CA LEU A 22 -8.05 6.55 -7.60
C LEU A 22 -6.99 7.53 -8.11
N ARG A 23 -6.87 8.65 -7.40
CA ARG A 23 -5.91 9.72 -7.72
C ARG A 23 -4.79 9.74 -6.69
N LEU A 24 -3.70 10.43 -7.01
CA LEU A 24 -2.58 10.61 -6.10
C LEU A 24 -3.02 11.17 -4.75
N LEU A 25 -3.85 12.20 -4.76
CA LEU A 25 -4.34 12.84 -3.54
C LEU A 25 -5.05 11.85 -2.60
N ASP A 26 -5.78 10.90 -3.17
CA ASP A 26 -6.50 9.89 -2.38
C ASP A 26 -5.53 8.96 -1.66
N ILE A 27 -4.44 8.57 -2.33
CA ILE A 27 -3.40 7.74 -1.74
C ILE A 27 -2.63 8.51 -0.69
N GLU A 28 -2.29 9.77 -0.95
CA GLU A 28 -1.60 10.61 0.01
C GLU A 28 -2.41 10.79 1.29
N HIS A 29 -3.71 10.96 1.15
CA HIS A 29 -4.61 11.08 2.31
C HIS A 29 -4.61 9.81 3.15
N TYR A 30 -4.64 8.65 2.50
CA TYR A 30 -4.52 7.36 3.17
C TYR A 30 -3.18 7.24 3.91
N LEU A 31 -2.08 7.59 3.26
CA LEU A 31 -0.76 7.51 3.87
C LEU A 31 -0.64 8.42 5.10
N ASP A 32 -1.19 9.62 5.02
CA ASP A 32 -1.23 10.53 6.17
C ASP A 32 -2.00 9.92 7.34
N GLY A 33 -3.10 9.22 7.05
CA GLY A 33 -3.87 8.51 8.07
C GLY A 33 -3.09 7.38 8.74
N VAL A 34 -2.32 6.64 7.96
CA VAL A 34 -1.47 5.55 8.46
C VAL A 34 -0.37 6.11 9.38
N VAL A 35 0.28 7.19 8.97
CA VAL A 35 1.30 7.85 9.78
C VAL A 35 0.72 8.39 11.08
N THR A 36 -0.43 9.05 10.99
CA THR A 36 -1.12 9.61 12.16
C THR A 36 -1.51 8.52 13.16
N ALA A 37 -1.89 7.34 12.68
CA ALA A 37 -2.25 6.20 13.52
C ALA A 37 -1.02 5.46 14.07
N ASN A 38 0.19 5.92 13.76
CA ASN A 38 1.44 5.26 14.13
C ASN A 38 1.51 3.82 13.66
N ALA A 39 1.02 3.57 12.43
CA ALA A 39 0.89 2.23 11.86
C ALA A 39 1.82 2.00 10.65
N LEU A 40 2.84 2.84 10.48
CA LEU A 40 3.72 2.75 9.32
C LEU A 40 4.47 1.42 9.26
N ALA A 41 4.85 0.86 10.41
CA ALA A 41 5.55 -0.42 10.50
C ALA A 41 4.63 -1.64 10.40
N TYR A 42 3.32 -1.43 10.37
CA TYR A 42 2.37 -2.53 10.29
C TYR A 42 2.39 -3.18 8.91
N ARG A 43 2.01 -4.46 8.87
CA ARG A 43 1.75 -5.15 7.60
C ARG A 43 0.51 -4.53 6.97
N LYS A 44 0.50 -4.39 5.66
CA LYS A 44 -0.56 -3.66 4.95
C LYS A 44 -1.08 -4.43 3.76
N ILE A 45 -2.38 -4.34 3.55
CA ILE A 45 -3.04 -4.77 2.32
C ILE A 45 -3.64 -3.52 1.68
N PHE A 46 -3.36 -3.35 0.39
CA PHE A 46 -4.00 -2.30 -0.42
C PHE A 46 -4.76 -2.97 -1.56
N ASP A 47 -6.07 -3.03 -1.42
CA ASP A 47 -6.94 -3.70 -2.39
C ASP A 47 -7.41 -2.70 -3.44
N MET A 48 -6.95 -2.86 -4.67
CA MET A 48 -7.28 -2.02 -5.82
C MET A 48 -8.24 -2.69 -6.79
N THR A 49 -8.82 -3.84 -6.44
CA THR A 49 -9.63 -4.61 -7.40
C THR A 49 -10.89 -3.87 -7.88
N GLN A 50 -11.36 -2.90 -7.10
CA GLN A 50 -12.54 -2.10 -7.43
C GLN A 50 -12.17 -0.66 -7.83
N ALA A 51 -10.90 -0.39 -8.03
CA ALA A 51 -10.42 0.95 -8.36
C ALA A 51 -10.02 1.05 -9.83
N THR A 52 -10.15 2.27 -10.35
CA THR A 52 -9.60 2.65 -11.65
C THR A 52 -8.52 3.69 -11.37
N PRO A 53 -7.24 3.31 -11.42
CA PRO A 53 -6.17 4.26 -11.13
C PRO A 53 -6.05 5.34 -12.21
N SER A 54 -5.85 6.57 -11.76
CA SER A 54 -5.59 7.73 -12.62
C SER A 54 -4.26 8.35 -12.20
N LEU A 55 -3.20 7.56 -12.24
CA LEU A 55 -1.86 7.99 -11.82
C LEU A 55 -0.97 8.12 -13.06
N SER A 56 -0.34 9.27 -13.19
CA SER A 56 0.72 9.47 -14.19
C SER A 56 2.04 8.89 -13.68
N ASP A 57 3.03 8.81 -14.56
CA ASP A 57 4.37 8.40 -14.14
C ASP A 57 4.93 9.38 -13.11
N ASP A 58 4.67 10.69 -13.28
CA ASP A 58 5.08 11.69 -12.31
C ASP A 58 4.39 11.49 -10.96
N ASP A 59 3.12 11.10 -10.95
CA ASP A 59 2.40 10.78 -9.71
C ASP A 59 3.04 9.60 -9.01
N LEU A 60 3.41 8.55 -9.74
CA LEU A 60 4.06 7.38 -9.17
C LEU A 60 5.43 7.72 -8.59
N MET A 61 6.19 8.58 -9.28
CA MET A 61 7.48 9.06 -8.78
C MET A 61 7.32 9.89 -7.52
N ALA A 62 6.32 10.77 -7.49
CA ALA A 62 6.02 11.59 -6.31
C ALA A 62 5.60 10.72 -5.12
N LEU A 63 4.81 9.69 -5.37
CA LEU A 63 4.37 8.75 -4.34
C LEU A 63 5.56 7.99 -3.76
N GLY A 64 6.45 7.50 -4.60
CA GLY A 64 7.66 6.81 -4.16
C GLY A 64 8.56 7.72 -3.31
N ALA A 65 8.74 8.97 -3.73
CA ALA A 65 9.53 9.94 -2.98
C ALA A 65 8.92 10.24 -1.61
N ARG A 66 7.58 10.36 -1.54
CA ARG A 66 6.87 10.60 -0.28
C ARG A 66 7.06 9.43 0.68
N ILE A 67 6.96 8.21 0.18
CA ILE A 67 7.14 7.02 1.02
C ILE A 67 8.57 6.92 1.54
N ARG A 68 9.56 7.22 0.71
CA ARG A 68 10.96 7.23 1.17
C ARG A 68 11.19 8.25 2.27
N ALA A 69 10.50 9.39 2.22
CA ALA A 69 10.59 10.38 3.28
C ALA A 69 10.10 9.85 4.63
N TYR A 70 9.17 8.90 4.63
CA TYR A 70 8.67 8.30 5.87
C TYR A 70 9.70 7.38 6.53
N ILE A 71 10.71 6.91 5.83
CA ILE A 71 11.76 6.04 6.40
C ILE A 71 12.45 6.75 7.57
N VAL A 72 12.52 8.07 7.54
CA VAL A 72 13.06 8.88 8.62
C VAL A 72 12.26 8.69 9.92
N LEU A 73 10.96 8.37 9.80
CA LEU A 73 10.08 8.17 10.94
C LEU A 73 10.16 6.75 11.53
N GLY A 74 10.81 5.82 10.83
CA GLY A 74 10.93 4.45 11.24
C GLY A 74 10.80 3.48 10.07
N ARG A 75 10.75 2.19 10.39
CA ARG A 75 10.61 1.16 9.38
C ARG A 75 9.20 1.15 8.80
N ILE A 76 9.13 0.87 7.50
CA ILE A 76 7.86 0.68 6.80
C ILE A 76 7.61 -0.82 6.68
N GLY A 77 6.43 -1.28 7.06
CA GLY A 77 6.09 -2.69 7.05
C GLY A 77 5.79 -3.25 5.66
N PRO A 78 5.72 -4.58 5.54
CA PRO A 78 5.42 -5.24 4.26
C PRO A 78 4.08 -4.79 3.67
N LEU A 79 4.00 -4.77 2.34
CA LEU A 79 2.81 -4.37 1.62
C LEU A 79 2.40 -5.45 0.63
N ALA A 80 1.15 -5.91 0.72
CA ALA A 80 0.51 -6.72 -0.29
C ALA A 80 -0.48 -5.85 -1.06
N ILE A 81 -0.31 -5.81 -2.39
CA ILE A 81 -1.24 -5.09 -3.26
C ILE A 81 -2.10 -6.13 -3.95
N VAL A 82 -3.42 -5.96 -3.90
CA VAL A 82 -4.35 -6.83 -4.61
C VAL A 82 -4.86 -6.07 -5.83
N ALA A 83 -4.52 -6.58 -7.01
CA ALA A 83 -4.87 -5.93 -8.28
C ALA A 83 -5.16 -7.00 -9.33
N THR A 84 -6.24 -6.81 -10.08
CA THR A 84 -6.58 -7.68 -11.20
C THR A 84 -5.78 -7.27 -12.44
N ALA A 85 -5.94 -8.02 -13.54
CA ALA A 85 -5.25 -7.71 -14.77
C ALA A 85 -5.63 -6.32 -15.32
N GLY A 86 -4.80 -5.76 -16.20
CA GLY A 86 -5.03 -4.50 -16.85
C GLY A 86 -4.24 -3.35 -16.21
N LYS A 87 -4.78 -2.14 -16.31
CA LYS A 87 -4.08 -0.92 -15.89
C LYS A 87 -3.76 -0.91 -14.40
N SER A 88 -4.67 -1.42 -13.57
CA SER A 88 -4.45 -1.49 -12.12
C SER A 88 -3.23 -2.34 -11.79
N HIS A 89 -3.11 -3.51 -12.42
CA HIS A 89 -1.98 -4.41 -12.21
C HIS A 89 -0.68 -3.78 -12.70
N GLU A 90 -0.74 -3.12 -13.86
CA GLU A 90 0.43 -2.47 -14.44
C GLU A 90 0.95 -1.35 -13.53
N GLN A 91 0.07 -0.51 -13.01
CA GLN A 91 0.47 0.57 -12.11
C GLN A 91 0.98 0.03 -10.77
N ALA A 92 0.38 -1.04 -10.26
CA ALA A 92 0.86 -1.69 -9.06
C ALA A 92 2.29 -2.22 -9.25
N ARG A 93 2.58 -2.81 -10.41
CA ARG A 93 3.93 -3.29 -10.73
C ARG A 93 4.95 -2.15 -10.79
N MET A 94 4.58 -1.04 -11.40
CA MET A 94 5.45 0.13 -11.49
C MET A 94 5.76 0.68 -10.09
N PHE A 95 4.74 0.81 -9.26
CA PHE A 95 4.93 1.25 -7.89
C PHE A 95 5.83 0.29 -7.10
N ALA A 96 5.58 -1.02 -7.21
CA ALA A 96 6.38 -2.02 -6.51
C ALA A 96 7.85 -1.94 -6.91
N ALA A 97 8.13 -1.76 -8.20
CA ALA A 97 9.50 -1.62 -8.68
C ALA A 97 10.22 -0.38 -8.11
N LEU A 98 9.48 0.70 -7.87
CA LEU A 98 10.05 1.92 -7.29
C LEU A 98 10.28 1.81 -5.79
N ALA A 99 9.54 0.98 -5.09
CA ALA A 99 9.49 0.98 -3.63
C ALA A 99 10.00 -0.33 -2.98
N GLU A 100 10.31 -1.37 -3.75
CA GLU A 100 10.65 -2.69 -3.19
C GLU A 100 11.95 -2.69 -2.38
N ALA A 101 12.86 -1.74 -2.65
CA ALA A 101 14.11 -1.63 -1.90
C ALA A 101 13.86 -1.23 -0.44
N ASP A 102 12.74 -0.60 -0.15
CA ASP A 102 12.41 -0.07 1.17
C ASP A 102 11.73 -1.09 2.07
N ARG A 103 11.03 -2.06 1.46
CA ARG A 103 10.26 -3.08 2.19
C ARG A 103 9.81 -4.18 1.23
N PRO A 104 9.42 -5.36 1.75
CA PRO A 104 8.81 -6.39 0.90
C PRO A 104 7.48 -5.91 0.34
N ILE A 105 7.33 -5.97 -0.99
CA ILE A 105 6.09 -5.65 -1.68
C ILE A 105 5.79 -6.78 -2.64
N LYS A 106 4.54 -7.28 -2.62
CA LYS A 106 4.12 -8.31 -3.54
C LYS A 106 2.71 -8.05 -4.05
N ILE A 107 2.46 -8.38 -5.31
CA ILE A 107 1.17 -8.16 -5.94
C ILE A 107 0.44 -9.49 -6.08
N PHE A 108 -0.84 -9.48 -5.75
CA PHE A 108 -1.71 -10.66 -5.81
C PHE A 108 -2.97 -10.33 -6.59
N ARG A 109 -3.57 -11.35 -7.19
CA ARG A 109 -4.86 -11.19 -7.86
C ARG A 109 -6.04 -11.49 -6.94
N GLU A 110 -5.79 -12.14 -5.81
CA GLU A 110 -6.82 -12.56 -4.88
C GLU A 110 -6.42 -12.21 -3.45
N LEU A 111 -7.40 -11.72 -2.69
CA LEU A 111 -7.19 -11.24 -1.33
C LEU A 111 -6.65 -12.33 -0.40
N HIS A 112 -7.15 -13.55 -0.50
CA HIS A 112 -6.73 -14.61 0.42
C HIS A 112 -5.25 -14.98 0.22
N LEU A 113 -4.73 -14.90 -0.99
CA LEU A 113 -3.30 -15.13 -1.25
C LEU A 113 -2.43 -14.02 -0.66
N ALA A 114 -2.93 -12.78 -0.72
CA ALA A 114 -2.25 -11.65 -0.09
C ALA A 114 -2.17 -11.83 1.43
N ARG A 115 -3.27 -12.29 2.04
CA ARG A 115 -3.31 -12.56 3.48
C ARG A 115 -2.33 -13.65 3.87
N GLN A 116 -2.27 -14.75 3.12
CA GLN A 116 -1.34 -15.84 3.39
C GLN A 116 0.12 -15.37 3.35
N TRP A 117 0.45 -14.57 2.35
CA TRP A 117 1.81 -14.04 2.23
C TRP A 117 2.17 -13.12 3.39
N LEU A 118 1.25 -12.22 3.76
CA LEU A 118 1.48 -11.31 4.88
C LEU A 118 1.67 -12.04 6.20
N ASP A 119 0.89 -13.10 6.41
CA ASP A 119 0.99 -13.91 7.62
C ASP A 119 2.36 -14.58 7.74
N SER A 120 3.04 -14.81 6.60
CA SER A 120 4.38 -15.38 6.59
C SER A 120 5.49 -14.33 6.78
N GLN A 121 5.17 -13.05 6.71
CA GLN A 121 6.16 -11.98 6.87
C GLN A 121 6.39 -11.71 8.35
N PRO A 122 7.65 -11.50 8.76
CA PRO A 122 7.94 -11.17 10.14
C PRO A 122 7.40 -9.78 10.51
N ASP A 123 7.05 -9.60 11.78
CA ASP A 123 6.69 -8.28 12.27
C ASP A 123 7.89 -7.35 12.21
N VAL A 124 7.63 -6.12 11.79
CA VAL A 124 8.63 -5.06 11.82
C VAL A 124 8.53 -4.37 13.17
N THR A 125 9.52 -4.60 14.02
CA THR A 125 9.64 -3.91 15.30
C THR A 125 10.52 -2.68 15.08
N GLY A 126 9.89 -1.57 15.22
CA GLY A 126 10.46 -0.32 14.83
C GLY A 126 11.56 0.23 15.60
#